data_d5a6c0f76b63ecf564f34cf9d202cd4b
#
_entry.id   d5a6c0f76b63ecf564f34cf9d202cd4b
#
_cell.length_a   1.000
_cell.length_b   1.000
_cell.length_c   1.000
_cell.angle_alpha   90.00
_cell.angle_beta   90.00
_cell.angle_gamma   90.00
#
_symmetry.space_group_name_H-M   'P 1'
#
loop_
_entity.id
_entity.type
_entity.pdbx_description
1 polymer ?
#
loop_
_entity_poly.entity_id
_entity_poly.type
_entity_poly.pdbx_seq_one_letter_code
_entity_poly.pdbx_strand_id
1 'polypeptide(L)'
;MKKGVIIKLDKERTLRYGVNALARIEDSIGKPIMGLDLEHLGIKELLAIVHAGLYHEDKSLTVEQVGDLIDDYSDINEVAEKLGEALTLAFGKGDNASKQGE
;
A
#
# COMPACT_ATOMS: atom_id res chain seq x y z
N MET A 1 -5.83 9.99 -14.21
CA MET A 1 -6.32 9.04 -13.24
C MET A 1 -5.20 8.18 -12.68
N LYS A 2 -5.20 7.98 -11.40
CA LYS A 2 -4.15 7.16 -10.77
C LYS A 2 -4.37 5.69 -11.08
N LYS A 3 -3.28 5.00 -11.31
CA LYS A 3 -3.32 3.56 -11.47
C LYS A 3 -3.26 2.88 -10.11
N GLY A 4 -3.80 1.68 -10.06
CA GLY A 4 -3.76 0.89 -8.84
C GLY A 4 -3.36 -0.53 -9.15
N VAL A 5 -3.18 -1.30 -8.09
CA VAL A 5 -2.83 -2.71 -8.19
C VAL A 5 -3.95 -3.51 -7.55
N ILE A 6 -4.46 -4.50 -8.27
CA ILE A 6 -5.54 -5.33 -7.74
C ILE A 6 -4.98 -6.32 -6.75
N ILE A 7 -5.64 -6.40 -5.60
CA ILE A 7 -5.31 -7.37 -4.57
C ILE A 7 -6.58 -8.15 -4.24
N LYS A 8 -6.45 -9.47 -4.16
CA LYS A 8 -7.60 -10.30 -3.90
C LYS A 8 -7.71 -10.62 -2.42
N LEU A 9 -8.76 -10.13 -1.81
CA LEU A 9 -9.07 -10.39 -0.40
C LEU A 9 -10.46 -11.03 -0.36
N ASP A 10 -11.39 -10.47 0.40
CA ASP A 10 -12.78 -10.95 0.38
C ASP A 10 -13.41 -10.77 -0.99
N LYS A 11 -12.88 -9.84 -1.74
CA LYS A 11 -13.23 -9.57 -3.12
C LYS A 11 -12.03 -8.89 -3.75
N GLU A 12 -12.10 -8.59 -5.03
CA GLU A 12 -11.03 -7.83 -5.66
C GLU A 12 -11.08 -6.41 -5.13
N ARG A 13 -9.96 -5.95 -4.61
CA ARG A 13 -9.81 -4.57 -4.13
C ARG A 13 -8.63 -3.95 -4.86
N THR A 14 -8.60 -2.63 -4.92
CA THR A 14 -7.55 -1.91 -5.62
C THR A 14 -6.73 -1.10 -4.64
N LEU A 15 -5.45 -1.42 -4.54
CA LEU A 15 -4.49 -0.60 -3.79
C LEU A 15 -4.15 0.62 -4.64
N ARG A 16 -4.42 1.80 -4.12
CA ARG A 16 -4.18 3.03 -4.85
C ARG A 16 -3.63 4.09 -3.92
N TYR A 17 -2.52 4.69 -4.33
CA TYR A 17 -1.82 5.65 -3.48
C TYR A 17 -1.69 6.99 -4.19
N GLY A 18 -2.68 7.85 -3.96
CA GLY A 18 -2.55 9.25 -4.33
C GLY A 18 -1.84 10.01 -3.24
N VAL A 19 -1.67 11.30 -3.45
CA VAL A 19 -0.94 12.14 -2.50
C VAL A 19 -1.55 12.09 -1.11
N ASN A 20 -2.89 12.12 -1.03
CA ASN A 20 -3.55 12.10 0.27
C ASN A 20 -3.35 10.75 0.97
N ALA A 21 -3.33 9.66 0.21
CA ALA A 21 -3.06 8.35 0.80
C ALA A 21 -1.65 8.29 1.37
N LEU A 22 -0.69 8.85 0.64
CA LEU A 22 0.70 8.88 1.10
C LEU A 22 0.83 9.71 2.37
N ALA A 23 0.14 10.84 2.43
CA ALA A 23 0.14 11.67 3.64
C ALA A 23 -0.48 10.92 4.82
N ARG A 24 -1.55 10.17 4.55
CA ARG A 24 -2.21 9.38 5.59
C ARG A 24 -1.28 8.31 6.16
N ILE A 25 -0.47 7.70 5.28
CA ILE A 25 0.51 6.73 5.73
C ILE A 25 1.50 7.38 6.70
N GLU A 26 2.02 8.55 6.34
CA GLU A 26 2.99 9.22 7.21
C GLU A 26 2.40 9.54 8.57
N ASP A 27 1.13 9.94 8.59
CA ASP A 27 0.45 10.18 9.86
C ASP A 27 0.37 8.92 10.71
N SER A 28 0.12 7.79 10.05
CA SER A 28 -0.07 6.53 10.76
C SER A 28 1.24 5.94 11.27
N ILE A 29 2.31 6.03 10.50
CA ILE A 29 3.56 5.38 10.89
C ILE A 29 4.54 6.33 11.58
N GLY A 30 4.26 7.65 11.51
CA GLY A 30 5.05 8.65 12.22
C GLY A 30 6.39 8.96 11.60
N LYS A 31 6.56 8.67 10.31
CA LYS A 31 7.81 8.96 9.60
C LYS A 31 7.54 9.13 8.12
N PRO A 32 8.49 9.76 7.40
CA PRO A 32 8.30 9.99 5.96
C PRO A 32 8.20 8.69 5.19
N ILE A 33 7.33 8.70 4.17
CA ILE A 33 7.20 7.54 3.29
C ILE A 33 8.36 7.50 2.29
N MET A 34 8.88 8.65 1.90
CA MET A 34 10.03 8.71 1.02
C MET A 34 11.24 8.15 1.74
N GLY A 35 11.91 7.20 1.13
CA GLY A 35 13.06 6.56 1.76
C GLY A 35 12.71 5.43 2.71
N LEU A 36 11.43 5.12 2.83
CA LEU A 36 11.01 3.99 3.67
C LEU A 36 11.51 2.69 3.07
N ASP A 37 12.06 1.83 3.93
CA ASP A 37 12.59 0.54 3.50
C ASP A 37 11.46 -0.48 3.45
N LEU A 38 10.94 -0.71 2.25
CA LEU A 38 9.79 -1.60 2.07
C LEU A 38 10.13 -3.06 2.32
N GLU A 39 11.42 -3.42 2.29
CA GLU A 39 11.82 -4.80 2.53
C GLU A 39 11.88 -5.14 4.02
N HIS A 40 11.90 -4.12 4.86
CA HIS A 40 12.03 -4.32 6.30
C HIS A 40 10.91 -3.66 7.08
N LEU A 41 9.70 -3.71 6.51
CA LEU A 41 8.54 -3.15 7.19
C LEU A 41 8.09 -4.03 8.34
N GLY A 42 7.74 -3.39 9.45
CA GLY A 42 7.06 -4.10 10.51
C GLY A 42 5.61 -4.38 10.10
N ILE A 43 4.99 -5.32 10.80
CA ILE A 43 3.61 -5.70 10.51
C ILE A 43 2.65 -4.52 10.67
N LYS A 44 2.83 -3.73 11.73
CA LYS A 44 1.96 -2.57 11.93
C LYS A 44 2.09 -1.57 10.81
N GLU A 45 3.32 -1.37 10.33
CA GLU A 45 3.56 -0.45 9.23
C GLU A 45 2.92 -0.98 7.95
N LEU A 46 3.07 -2.27 7.69
CA LEU A 46 2.48 -2.89 6.51
C LEU A 46 0.95 -2.73 6.52
N LEU A 47 0.32 -3.01 7.66
CA LEU A 47 -1.13 -2.89 7.77
C LEU A 47 -1.59 -1.44 7.55
N ALA A 48 -0.86 -0.48 8.12
CA ALA A 48 -1.20 0.93 7.94
C ALA A 48 -1.13 1.34 6.47
N ILE A 49 -0.11 0.86 5.77
CA ILE A 49 0.08 1.21 4.37
C ILE A 49 -1.01 0.56 3.52
N VAL A 50 -1.32 -0.71 3.75
CA VAL A 50 -2.39 -1.38 3.01
C VAL A 50 -3.72 -0.67 3.26
N HIS A 51 -4.01 -0.35 4.52
CA HIS A 51 -5.24 0.34 4.88
C HIS A 51 -5.38 1.66 4.11
N ALA A 52 -4.30 2.44 4.06
CA ALA A 52 -4.33 3.71 3.36
C ALA A 52 -4.63 3.53 1.87
N GLY A 53 -4.12 2.45 1.28
CA GLY A 53 -4.34 2.16 -0.13
C GLY A 53 -5.75 1.71 -0.46
N LEU A 54 -6.48 1.18 0.53
CA LEU A 54 -7.85 0.72 0.35
C LEU A 54 -8.89 1.75 0.79
N TYR A 55 -8.44 2.81 1.46
CA TYR A 55 -9.35 3.79 2.05
C TYR A 55 -10.26 4.45 1.00
N HIS A 56 -9.77 4.62 -0.22
CA HIS A 56 -10.55 5.27 -1.28
C HIS A 56 -11.79 4.45 -1.66
N GLU A 57 -11.73 3.13 -1.45
CA GLU A 57 -12.85 2.25 -1.78
C GLU A 57 -13.80 2.07 -0.61
N ASP A 58 -13.25 2.03 0.61
CA ASP A 58 -14.06 1.69 1.78
C ASP A 58 -13.52 2.44 2.99
N LYS A 59 -14.10 3.58 3.26
CA LYS A 59 -13.65 4.43 4.36
C LYS A 59 -14.03 3.88 5.71
N SER A 60 -14.89 2.88 5.76
CA SER A 60 -15.27 2.27 7.03
C SER A 60 -14.31 1.18 7.47
N LEU A 61 -13.41 0.76 6.59
CA LEU A 61 -12.45 -0.30 6.88
C LEU A 61 -11.45 0.16 7.93
N THR A 62 -11.21 -0.68 8.93
CA THR A 62 -10.22 -0.39 9.96
C THR A 62 -8.95 -1.17 9.68
N VAL A 63 -7.85 -0.75 10.33
CA VAL A 63 -6.58 -1.47 10.20
C VAL A 63 -6.72 -2.91 10.66
N GLU A 64 -7.47 -3.12 11.74
CA GLU A 64 -7.69 -4.48 12.25
C GLU A 64 -8.44 -5.33 11.23
N GLN A 65 -9.45 -4.76 10.60
CA GLN A 65 -10.20 -5.49 9.58
C GLN A 65 -9.32 -5.84 8.39
N VAL A 66 -8.40 -4.97 8.03
CA VAL A 66 -7.45 -5.26 6.97
C VAL A 66 -6.62 -6.48 7.34
N GLY A 67 -6.16 -6.55 8.59
CA GLY A 67 -5.42 -7.71 9.06
C GLY A 67 -6.21 -8.99 8.94
N ASP A 68 -7.49 -8.95 9.33
CA ASP A 68 -8.36 -10.12 9.22
C ASP A 68 -8.53 -10.55 7.77
N LEU A 69 -8.68 -9.60 6.86
CA LEU A 69 -8.83 -9.92 5.45
C LEU A 69 -7.58 -10.59 4.89
N ILE A 70 -6.41 -10.12 5.31
CA ILE A 70 -5.16 -10.73 4.86
C ILE A 70 -5.07 -12.16 5.38
N ASP A 71 -5.38 -12.37 6.66
CA ASP A 71 -5.34 -13.70 7.25
C ASP A 71 -6.28 -14.66 6.55
N ASP A 72 -7.49 -14.20 6.24
CA ASP A 72 -8.54 -15.08 5.75
C ASP A 72 -8.40 -15.37 4.25
N TYR A 73 -7.88 -14.44 3.48
CA TYR A 73 -7.94 -14.53 2.02
C TYR A 73 -6.59 -14.44 1.32
N SER A 74 -5.51 -14.14 2.03
CA SER A 74 -4.22 -13.95 1.39
C SER A 74 -3.10 -14.32 2.37
N ASP A 75 -1.92 -13.75 2.21
CA ASP A 75 -0.84 -13.92 3.17
C ASP A 75 0.08 -12.70 3.08
N ILE A 76 0.96 -12.60 4.06
CA ILE A 76 1.83 -11.42 4.19
C ILE A 76 2.74 -11.25 2.98
N ASN A 77 3.27 -12.35 2.44
CA ASN A 77 4.19 -12.26 1.29
C ASN A 77 3.49 -11.75 0.06
N GLU A 78 2.30 -12.25 -0.21
CA GLU A 78 1.51 -11.83 -1.36
C GLU A 78 1.16 -10.34 -1.23
N VAL A 79 0.72 -9.94 -0.05
CA VAL A 79 0.33 -8.56 0.19
C VAL A 79 1.54 -7.63 0.06
N ALA A 80 2.68 -8.03 0.60
CA ALA A 80 3.89 -7.20 0.51
C ALA A 80 4.32 -7.00 -0.94
N GLU A 81 4.18 -8.04 -1.75
CA GLU A 81 4.53 -7.94 -3.16
C GLU A 81 3.61 -6.95 -3.89
N LYS A 82 2.30 -7.08 -3.67
CA LYS A 82 1.35 -6.16 -4.28
C LYS A 82 1.55 -4.73 -3.80
N LEU A 83 1.87 -4.59 -2.53
CA LEU A 83 2.14 -3.28 -1.95
C LEU A 83 3.33 -2.62 -2.62
N GLY A 84 4.40 -3.38 -2.83
CA GLY A 84 5.58 -2.87 -3.53
C GLY A 84 5.24 -2.38 -4.93
N GLU A 85 4.43 -3.15 -5.67
CA GLU A 85 4.00 -2.74 -7.00
C GLU A 85 3.20 -1.45 -6.95
N ALA A 86 2.28 -1.35 -6.00
CA ALA A 86 1.41 -0.19 -5.90
C ALA A 86 2.18 1.08 -5.55
N LEU A 87 3.13 0.97 -4.63
CA LEU A 87 3.94 2.12 -4.24
C LEU A 87 4.87 2.54 -5.36
N THR A 88 5.39 1.58 -6.12
CA THR A 88 6.21 1.91 -7.29
C THR A 88 5.42 2.74 -8.27
N LEU A 89 4.16 2.36 -8.53
CA LEU A 89 3.30 3.16 -9.40
C LEU A 89 3.06 4.56 -8.84
N ALA A 90 2.90 4.64 -7.52
CA ALA A 90 2.58 5.91 -6.88
C ALA A 90 3.73 6.91 -6.97
N PHE A 91 4.95 6.42 -6.84
CA PHE A 91 6.11 7.31 -6.83
C PHE A 91 6.59 7.70 -8.22
N GLY A 92 6.07 7.06 -9.21
CA GLY A 92 6.41 7.53 -10.45
C GLY A 92 6.94 6.68 -11.41
N LYS A 93 7.15 7.10 -11.87
CA LYS A 93 7.54 6.70 -12.74
C LYS A 93 8.83 6.92 -13.08
N GLY A 94 8.64 7.19 -12.33
CA GLY A 94 9.43 7.19 -12.32
C GLY A 94 10.24 6.85 -12.30
N ASP A 95 10.20 6.94 -12.21
CA ASP A 95 10.75 6.73 -12.23
C ASP A 95 11.28 6.42 -12.64
N ASN A 96 11.35 6.52 -12.68
CA ASN A 96 11.69 6.23 -12.99
C ASN A 96 12.27 6.05 -13.23
N ALA A 97 12.36 6.19 -13.17
CA ALA A 97 12.86 5.94 -13.32
C ALA A 97 13.48 5.63 -13.55
N SER A 98 13.61 5.64 -13.40
CA SER A 98 14.09 5.33 -13.62
C SER A 98 14.63 4.99 -14.11
N LYS A 99 14.83 5.00 -14.17
CA LYS A 99 15.18 4.81 -14.55
C LYS A 99 15.73 4.65 -14.90
N GLN A 100 15.95 4.62 -14.90
CA GLN A 100 16.28 4.55 -15.15
C GLN A 100 16.72 4.48 -15.40
N GLY A 101 16.77 4.48 -15.47
CA GLY A 101 17.15 4.47 -15.72
C GLY A 101 17.59 4.37 -15.94
N GLU A 102 17.87 4.21 -16.22
CA GLU A 102 18.04 4.14 -16.35
C GLU A 102 18.18 4.22 -16.55
#